data_4f9fa40c2064639391fbed13d5f4311f
#
_entry.id   4f9fa40c2064639391fbed13d5f4311f
#
_cell.length_a   1.000
_cell.length_b   1.000
_cell.length_c   1.000
_cell.angle_alpha   90.00
_cell.angle_beta   90.00
_cell.angle_gamma   90.00
#
_symmetry.space_group_name_H-M   'P 1'
#
loop_
_entity.id
_entity.type
_entity.pdbx_description
1 polymer ?
#
loop_
_entity_poly.entity_id
_entity_poly.type
_entity_poly.pdbx_seq_one_letter_code
_entity_poly.pdbx_strand_id
1 'polypeptide(L)'
;MNQVNVKVSFYLKKSEADADGMCPVMARLNVGKYSEAAFSVKLRVPQSMWNSGRASGKSVKAKEINNRLDEIRAMALSVYAELSAVRDGVTAGDVKSLLLGMAGEQATLLGYFRTFIENFAKRVGVNRTEGSLRSYRNAYKHVERFLLEKYNLSDILYTAAMPQTSR
;
A
#
# COMPACT_ATOMS: atom_id res chain seq x y z
N MET A 1 -12.53 -25.94 6.61
CA MET A 1 -12.15 -24.61 6.10
C MET A 1 -10.62 -24.56 6.06
N ASN A 2 -10.04 -24.50 4.87
CA ASN A 2 -8.59 -24.29 4.77
C ASN A 2 -8.28 -22.86 5.19
N GLN A 3 -7.77 -22.66 6.41
CA GLN A 3 -7.19 -21.39 6.81
C GLN A 3 -5.98 -21.11 5.92
N VAL A 4 -6.13 -20.18 4.99
CA VAL A 4 -4.99 -19.71 4.21
C VAL A 4 -4.06 -18.97 5.17
N ASN A 5 -2.86 -19.50 5.34
CA ASN A 5 -1.89 -18.95 6.27
C ASN A 5 -1.22 -17.71 5.63
N VAL A 6 -1.39 -16.55 6.25
CA VAL A 6 -0.71 -15.32 5.87
C VAL A 6 0.46 -15.10 6.82
N LYS A 7 1.65 -14.95 6.26
CA LYS A 7 2.87 -14.74 7.04
C LYS A 7 3.63 -13.53 6.52
N VAL A 8 3.98 -12.62 7.43
CA VAL A 8 4.86 -11.47 7.14
C VAL A 8 6.16 -11.63 7.92
N SER A 9 7.25 -11.64 7.21
CA SER A 9 8.61 -11.69 7.77
C SER A 9 9.45 -10.53 7.24
N PHE A 10 10.49 -10.16 7.98
CA PHE A 10 11.38 -9.07 7.61
C PHE A 10 12.81 -9.55 7.53
N TYR A 11 13.59 -8.95 6.62
CA TYR A 11 15.00 -9.27 6.43
C TYR A 11 15.78 -8.04 5.94
N LEU A 12 17.10 -8.04 6.14
CA LEU A 12 17.98 -7.02 5.59
C LEU A 12 18.44 -7.41 4.17
N LYS A 13 18.37 -6.46 3.25
CA LYS A 13 18.99 -6.58 1.93
C LYS A 13 20.45 -6.16 2.01
N LYS A 14 21.33 -7.06 2.46
CA LYS A 14 22.74 -6.80 2.74
C LYS A 14 23.52 -6.36 1.50
N SER A 15 23.11 -6.79 0.31
CA SER A 15 23.72 -6.40 -0.96
C SER A 15 23.56 -4.90 -1.30
N GLU A 16 22.66 -4.20 -0.61
CA GLU A 16 22.39 -2.78 -0.77
C GLU A 16 22.77 -1.98 0.48
N ALA A 17 23.76 -2.47 1.25
CA ALA A 17 24.33 -1.71 2.36
C ALA A 17 24.98 -0.43 1.83
N ASP A 18 24.76 0.69 2.52
CA ASP A 18 25.46 1.96 2.22
C ASP A 18 26.85 2.00 2.86
N ALA A 19 27.55 3.12 2.63
CA ALA A 19 28.91 3.34 3.16
C ALA A 19 28.98 3.30 4.69
N ASP A 20 27.86 3.59 5.37
CA ASP A 20 27.73 3.56 6.83
C ASP A 20 27.30 2.18 7.36
N GLY A 21 27.20 1.18 6.49
CA GLY A 21 26.77 -0.18 6.84
C GLY A 21 25.28 -0.31 7.13
N MET A 22 24.47 0.66 6.72
CA MET A 22 23.02 0.64 6.87
C MET A 22 22.40 -0.15 5.73
N CYS A 23 21.64 -1.19 6.05
CA CYS A 23 20.96 -2.05 5.08
C CYS A 23 19.47 -1.72 4.99
N PRO A 24 18.88 -1.73 3.79
CA PRO A 24 17.42 -1.63 3.65
C PRO A 24 16.72 -2.81 4.28
N VAL A 25 15.61 -2.54 4.98
CA VAL A 25 14.73 -3.57 5.51
C VAL A 25 13.66 -3.90 4.46
N MET A 26 13.52 -5.17 4.16
CA MET A 26 12.52 -5.72 3.25
C MET A 26 11.49 -6.52 4.03
N ALA A 27 10.24 -6.42 3.62
CA ALA A 27 9.19 -7.33 4.03
C ALA A 27 9.02 -8.43 3.00
N ARG A 28 8.77 -9.65 3.47
CA ARG A 28 8.34 -10.80 2.67
C ARG A 28 6.98 -11.23 3.16
N LEU A 29 6.01 -11.18 2.28
CA LEU A 29 4.63 -11.57 2.51
C LEU A 29 4.34 -12.88 1.79
N ASN A 30 3.86 -13.87 2.52
CA ASN A 30 3.42 -15.14 1.97
C ASN A 30 1.91 -15.30 2.23
N VAL A 31 1.18 -15.72 1.21
CA VAL A 31 -0.23 -16.07 1.28
C VAL A 31 -0.38 -17.50 0.81
N GLY A 32 -0.75 -18.39 1.74
CA GLY A 32 -0.74 -19.82 1.48
C GLY A 32 0.67 -20.34 1.18
N LYS A 33 0.74 -21.42 0.40
CA LYS A 33 2.00 -22.13 0.12
C LYS A 33 2.78 -21.55 -1.08
N TYR A 34 2.06 -20.96 -2.05
CA TYR A 34 2.62 -20.68 -3.36
C TYR A 34 2.63 -19.20 -3.75
N SER A 35 2.09 -18.32 -2.93
CA SER A 35 2.03 -16.90 -3.23
C SER A 35 2.98 -16.12 -2.32
N GLU A 36 3.98 -15.50 -2.91
CA GLU A 36 4.97 -14.67 -2.22
C GLU A 36 5.12 -13.31 -2.90
N ALA A 37 5.29 -12.26 -2.11
CA ALA A 37 5.66 -10.93 -2.57
C ALA A 37 6.64 -10.28 -1.60
N ALA A 38 7.60 -9.52 -2.13
CA ALA A 38 8.53 -8.75 -1.32
C ALA A 38 8.42 -7.26 -1.64
N PHE A 39 8.65 -6.41 -0.62
CA PHE A 39 8.65 -4.95 -0.78
C PHE A 39 9.54 -4.28 0.27
N SER A 40 9.98 -3.06 -0.03
CA SER A 40 10.76 -2.26 0.91
C SER A 40 9.85 -1.60 1.95
N VAL A 41 10.22 -1.69 3.23
CA VAL A 41 9.51 -1.01 4.31
C VAL A 41 10.00 0.43 4.54
N LYS A 42 10.90 0.91 3.68
CA LYS A 42 11.48 2.26 3.72
C LYS A 42 12.24 2.57 5.02
N LEU A 43 12.77 1.55 5.66
CA LEU A 43 13.67 1.65 6.81
C LEU A 43 15.07 1.17 6.43
N ARG A 44 16.08 1.75 7.04
CA ARG A 44 17.48 1.29 6.97
C ARG A 44 17.98 1.04 8.38
N VAL A 45 18.66 -0.07 8.58
CA VAL A 45 19.11 -0.52 9.89
C VAL A 45 20.54 -1.06 9.76
N PRO A 46 21.45 -0.73 10.69
CA PRO A 46 22.79 -1.31 10.69
C PRO A 46 22.69 -2.83 10.91
N GLN A 47 23.51 -3.57 10.19
CA GLN A 47 23.49 -5.05 10.27
C GLN A 47 23.72 -5.56 11.69
N SER A 48 24.52 -4.85 12.49
CA SER A 48 24.81 -5.19 13.90
C SER A 48 23.59 -5.08 14.82
N MET A 49 22.59 -4.27 14.42
CA MET A 49 21.33 -4.09 15.18
C MET A 49 20.23 -5.04 14.70
N TRP A 50 20.52 -6.02 13.86
CA TRP A 50 19.48 -6.88 13.27
C TRP A 50 19.66 -8.34 13.65
N ASN A 51 18.64 -8.94 14.20
CA ASN A 51 18.61 -10.36 14.53
C ASN A 51 17.22 -10.96 14.27
N SER A 52 17.19 -12.09 13.56
CA SER A 52 15.99 -12.92 13.35
C SER A 52 14.74 -12.14 12.90
N GLY A 53 14.92 -11.16 11.99
CA GLY A 53 13.80 -10.40 11.41
C GLY A 53 13.33 -9.21 12.25
N ARG A 54 14.11 -8.78 13.26
CA ARG A 54 13.80 -7.64 14.15
C ARG A 54 15.06 -6.86 14.51
N ALA A 55 14.87 -5.63 14.93
CA ALA A 55 15.94 -4.85 15.53
C ALA A 55 16.25 -5.38 16.93
N SER A 56 17.52 -5.66 17.21
CA SER A 56 18.02 -6.15 18.49
C SER A 56 18.41 -5.00 19.42
N GLY A 57 18.38 -5.27 20.74
CA GLY A 57 18.75 -4.32 21.76
C GLY A 57 17.57 -3.61 22.43
N LYS A 58 17.87 -2.86 23.50
CA LYS A 58 16.87 -2.14 24.32
C LYS A 58 16.79 -0.65 24.02
N SER A 59 17.47 -0.18 22.97
CA SER A 59 17.49 1.24 22.60
C SER A 59 16.09 1.71 22.16
N VAL A 60 15.83 3.01 22.33
CA VAL A 60 14.59 3.64 21.82
C VAL A 60 14.44 3.39 20.34
N LYS A 61 15.52 3.54 19.57
CA LYS A 61 15.54 3.29 18.12
C LYS A 61 15.16 1.85 17.76
N ALA A 62 15.63 0.85 18.51
CA ALA A 62 15.26 -0.55 18.27
C ALA A 62 13.75 -0.78 18.52
N LYS A 63 13.19 -0.15 19.55
CA LYS A 63 11.76 -0.22 19.84
C LYS A 63 10.93 0.43 18.75
N GLU A 64 11.30 1.62 18.29
CA GLU A 64 10.62 2.33 17.21
C GLU A 64 10.61 1.52 15.90
N ILE A 65 11.76 0.94 15.52
CA ILE A 65 11.85 0.07 14.36
C ILE A 65 10.90 -1.12 14.52
N ASN A 66 10.94 -1.80 15.65
CA ASN A 66 10.10 -2.98 15.90
C ASN A 66 8.61 -2.63 15.91
N ASN A 67 8.21 -1.52 16.49
CA ASN A 67 6.83 -1.03 16.44
C ASN A 67 6.38 -0.81 14.99
N ARG A 68 7.23 -0.18 14.16
CA ARG A 68 6.92 0.03 12.74
C ARG A 68 6.78 -1.29 11.98
N LEU A 69 7.61 -2.28 12.26
CA LEU A 69 7.49 -3.62 11.67
C LEU A 69 6.18 -4.31 12.08
N ASP A 70 5.80 -4.19 13.34
CA ASP A 70 4.54 -4.78 13.87
C ASP A 70 3.31 -4.07 13.27
N GLU A 71 3.34 -2.75 13.07
CA GLU A 71 2.30 -1.99 12.33
C GLU A 71 2.15 -2.51 10.89
N ILE A 72 3.26 -2.66 10.16
CA ILE A 72 3.23 -3.16 8.78
C ILE A 72 2.66 -4.57 8.73
N ARG A 73 3.01 -5.43 9.69
CA ARG A 73 2.45 -6.78 9.80
C ARG A 73 0.95 -6.75 10.05
N ALA A 74 0.50 -5.94 10.99
CA ALA A 74 -0.93 -5.79 11.30
C ALA A 74 -1.71 -5.26 10.10
N MET A 75 -1.20 -4.24 9.40
CA MET A 75 -1.81 -3.71 8.19
C MET A 75 -1.91 -4.77 7.08
N ALA A 76 -0.87 -5.56 6.85
CA ALA A 76 -0.88 -6.59 5.83
C ALA A 76 -1.93 -7.68 6.13
N LEU A 77 -2.10 -8.05 7.40
CA LEU A 77 -3.12 -9.01 7.83
C LEU A 77 -4.54 -8.43 7.67
N SER A 78 -4.74 -7.15 8.01
CA SER A 78 -6.01 -6.45 7.82
C SER A 78 -6.40 -6.38 6.35
N VAL A 79 -5.48 -5.95 5.49
CA VAL A 79 -5.67 -5.89 4.04
C VAL A 79 -6.02 -7.26 3.46
N TYR A 80 -5.33 -8.32 3.91
CA TYR A 80 -5.67 -9.67 3.48
C TYR A 80 -7.09 -10.07 3.90
N ALA A 81 -7.48 -9.79 5.14
CA ALA A 81 -8.82 -10.10 5.65
C ALA A 81 -9.91 -9.37 4.86
N GLU A 82 -9.70 -8.08 4.56
CA GLU A 82 -10.62 -7.27 3.77
C GLU A 82 -10.78 -7.82 2.34
N LEU A 83 -9.67 -8.14 1.66
CA LEU A 83 -9.71 -8.72 0.31
C LEU A 83 -10.38 -10.08 0.29
N SER A 84 -10.08 -10.93 1.28
CA SER A 84 -10.64 -12.28 1.39
C SER A 84 -12.13 -12.30 1.71
N ALA A 85 -12.66 -11.23 2.31
CA ALA A 85 -14.09 -11.07 2.54
C ALA A 85 -14.87 -10.78 1.25
N VAL A 86 -14.20 -10.24 0.24
CA VAL A 86 -14.84 -9.81 -1.03
C VAL A 86 -14.61 -10.82 -2.15
N ARG A 87 -13.48 -11.54 -2.15
CA ARG A 87 -13.13 -12.49 -3.22
C ARG A 87 -12.26 -13.65 -2.73
N ASP A 88 -12.38 -14.77 -3.40
CA ASP A 88 -11.48 -15.92 -3.24
C ASP A 88 -10.15 -15.70 -3.98
N GLY A 89 -9.15 -16.51 -3.66
CA GLY A 89 -7.89 -16.57 -4.39
C GLY A 89 -7.00 -15.33 -4.23
N VAL A 90 -7.10 -14.62 -3.10
CA VAL A 90 -6.24 -13.46 -2.79
C VAL A 90 -4.78 -13.88 -2.77
N THR A 91 -3.95 -13.15 -3.51
CA THR A 91 -2.50 -13.40 -3.61
C THR A 91 -1.68 -12.44 -2.75
N ALA A 92 -0.42 -12.79 -2.49
CA ALA A 92 0.53 -11.89 -1.84
C ALA A 92 0.77 -10.60 -2.66
N GLY A 93 0.69 -10.70 -3.99
CA GLY A 93 0.77 -9.55 -4.89
C GLY A 93 -0.37 -8.57 -4.71
N ASP A 94 -1.60 -9.05 -4.52
CA ASP A 94 -2.78 -8.22 -4.27
C ASP A 94 -2.64 -7.45 -2.96
N VAL A 95 -2.29 -8.16 -1.89
CA VAL A 95 -2.07 -7.55 -0.57
C VAL A 95 -0.95 -6.51 -0.63
N LYS A 96 0.17 -6.83 -1.28
CA LYS A 96 1.27 -5.87 -1.49
C LYS A 96 0.80 -4.63 -2.23
N SER A 97 0.07 -4.78 -3.33
CA SER A 97 -0.40 -3.66 -4.16
C SER A 97 -1.31 -2.73 -3.38
N LEU A 98 -2.24 -3.29 -2.60
CA LEU A 98 -3.14 -2.49 -1.77
C LEU A 98 -2.39 -1.85 -0.59
N LEU A 99 -1.52 -2.60 0.09
CA LEU A 99 -0.70 -2.10 1.20
C LEU A 99 0.22 -0.93 0.78
N LEU A 100 0.87 -1.03 -0.37
CA LEU A 100 1.72 0.03 -0.91
C LEU A 100 0.89 1.19 -1.47
N GLY A 101 -0.29 0.92 -2.00
CA GLY A 101 -1.26 1.93 -2.40
C GLY A 101 -1.78 2.73 -1.21
N MET A 102 -2.05 2.09 -0.07
CA MET A 102 -2.42 2.75 1.19
C MET A 102 -1.29 3.62 1.77
N ALA A 103 -0.04 3.28 1.46
CA ALA A 103 1.13 4.07 1.86
C ALA A 103 1.36 5.31 0.98
N GLY A 104 0.65 5.41 -0.16
CA GLY A 104 0.64 6.56 -1.06
C GLY A 104 -0.77 7.13 -1.15
N GLU A 105 -0.90 8.44 -1.34
CA GLU A 105 -2.19 9.14 -1.47
C GLU A 105 -3.14 8.58 -2.58
N GLN A 106 -2.69 7.56 -3.32
CA GLN A 106 -3.38 6.97 -4.46
C GLN A 106 -4.31 5.80 -4.13
N ALA A 107 -4.34 5.35 -2.87
CA ALA A 107 -5.16 4.18 -2.46
C ALA A 107 -6.63 4.51 -2.26
N THR A 108 -7.00 5.77 -2.27
CA THR A 108 -8.37 6.22 -2.10
C THR A 108 -8.95 6.71 -3.42
N LEU A 109 -10.28 6.68 -3.53
CA LEU A 109 -10.99 7.14 -4.72
C LEU A 109 -10.67 8.60 -5.02
N LEU A 110 -10.76 9.47 -4.03
CA LEU A 110 -10.50 10.90 -4.20
C LEU A 110 -9.00 11.16 -4.42
N GLY A 111 -8.12 10.42 -3.75
CA GLY A 111 -6.68 10.47 -3.98
C GLY A 111 -6.30 10.11 -5.43
N TYR A 112 -6.83 9.00 -5.95
CA TYR A 112 -6.65 8.62 -7.35
C TYR A 112 -7.21 9.67 -8.31
N PHE A 113 -8.42 10.18 -8.05
CA PHE A 113 -9.06 11.19 -8.90
C PHE A 113 -8.28 12.50 -8.90
N ARG A 114 -7.72 12.91 -7.76
CA ARG A 114 -6.84 14.10 -7.67
C ARG A 114 -5.61 13.95 -8.54
N THR A 115 -4.89 12.82 -8.41
CA THR A 115 -3.71 12.51 -9.25
C THR A 115 -4.06 12.48 -10.74
N PHE A 116 -5.23 11.94 -11.10
CA PHE A 116 -5.71 11.97 -12.48
C PHE A 116 -5.88 13.40 -12.99
N ILE A 117 -6.54 14.28 -12.20
CA ILE A 117 -6.75 15.69 -12.55
C ILE A 117 -5.41 16.43 -12.72
N GLU A 118 -4.46 16.21 -11.83
CA GLU A 118 -3.12 16.81 -11.91
C GLU A 118 -2.37 16.38 -13.17
N ASN A 119 -2.40 15.10 -13.50
CA ASN A 119 -1.78 14.58 -14.72
C ASN A 119 -2.50 15.04 -16.00
N PHE A 120 -3.84 15.20 -15.93
CA PHE A 120 -4.61 15.76 -17.03
C PHE A 120 -4.27 17.24 -17.24
N ALA A 121 -4.13 18.01 -16.17
CA ALA A 121 -3.78 19.43 -16.23
C ALA A 121 -2.44 19.69 -16.94
N LYS A 122 -1.45 18.81 -16.75
CA LYS A 122 -0.14 18.89 -17.42
C LYS A 122 -0.22 18.78 -18.96
N ARG A 123 -1.34 18.26 -19.48
CA ARG A 123 -1.57 18.03 -20.91
C ARG A 123 -2.50 19.06 -21.55
N VAL A 124 -3.04 20.00 -20.77
CA VAL A 124 -3.87 21.10 -21.28
C VAL A 124 -3.02 22.00 -22.15
N GLY A 125 -3.54 22.38 -23.32
CA GLY A 125 -2.81 23.14 -24.32
C GLY A 125 -1.96 22.29 -25.29
N VAL A 126 -1.73 21.01 -25.00
CA VAL A 126 -1.03 20.07 -25.91
C VAL A 126 -2.05 19.19 -26.64
N ASN A 127 -2.80 18.39 -25.92
CA ASN A 127 -3.82 17.48 -26.48
C ASN A 127 -5.09 17.38 -25.61
N ARG A 128 -5.26 18.29 -24.65
CA ARG A 128 -6.41 18.38 -23.76
C ARG A 128 -6.88 19.82 -23.64
N THR A 129 -8.18 20.00 -23.36
CA THR A 129 -8.81 21.33 -23.27
C THR A 129 -9.04 21.75 -21.83
N GLU A 130 -9.03 23.06 -21.56
CA GLU A 130 -9.36 23.64 -20.26
C GLU A 130 -10.80 23.31 -19.83
N GLY A 131 -11.74 23.25 -20.80
CA GLY A 131 -13.12 22.87 -20.55
C GLY A 131 -13.24 21.47 -19.96
N SER A 132 -12.50 20.50 -20.51
CA SER A 132 -12.46 19.13 -19.97
C SER A 132 -11.86 19.09 -18.58
N LEU A 133 -10.79 19.84 -18.31
CA LEU A 133 -10.18 19.93 -16.99
C LEU A 133 -11.17 20.48 -15.95
N ARG A 134 -11.92 21.53 -16.30
CA ARG A 134 -12.97 22.10 -15.45
C ARG A 134 -14.06 21.08 -15.15
N SER A 135 -14.49 20.30 -16.12
CA SER A 135 -15.48 19.24 -15.94
C SER A 135 -15.00 18.17 -14.94
N TYR A 136 -13.74 17.72 -15.03
CA TYR A 136 -13.18 16.77 -14.08
C TYR A 136 -13.06 17.33 -12.65
N ARG A 137 -12.66 18.61 -12.51
CA ARG A 137 -12.64 19.28 -11.20
C ARG A 137 -14.04 19.39 -10.58
N ASN A 138 -15.06 19.64 -11.39
CA ASN A 138 -16.44 19.66 -10.91
C ASN A 138 -16.92 18.28 -10.49
N ALA A 139 -16.63 17.25 -11.30
CA ALA A 139 -16.96 15.86 -10.96
C ALA A 139 -16.31 15.44 -9.64
N TYR A 140 -15.04 15.79 -9.42
CA TYR A 140 -14.35 15.54 -8.14
C TYR A 140 -15.12 16.14 -6.95
N LYS A 141 -15.50 17.41 -7.02
CA LYS A 141 -16.27 18.08 -5.94
C LYS A 141 -17.62 17.42 -5.69
N HIS A 142 -18.29 16.94 -6.73
CA HIS A 142 -19.55 16.22 -6.57
C HIS A 142 -19.37 14.87 -5.89
N VAL A 143 -18.32 14.11 -6.24
CA VAL A 143 -18.01 12.83 -5.59
C VAL A 143 -17.63 13.05 -4.13
N GLU A 144 -16.77 14.02 -3.83
CA GLU A 144 -16.38 14.39 -2.46
C GLU A 144 -17.58 14.73 -1.59
N ARG A 145 -18.46 15.62 -2.09
CA ARG A 145 -19.70 16.00 -1.39
C ARG A 145 -20.62 14.80 -1.20
N PHE A 146 -20.81 13.97 -2.21
CA PHE A 146 -21.64 12.77 -2.13
C PHE A 146 -21.17 11.78 -1.05
N LEU A 147 -19.86 11.55 -0.97
CA LEU A 147 -19.28 10.69 0.06
C LEU A 147 -19.54 11.26 1.46
N LEU A 148 -19.36 12.57 1.62
CA LEU A 148 -19.55 13.22 2.90
C LEU A 148 -21.04 13.26 3.32
N GLU A 149 -21.93 13.68 2.43
CA GLU A 149 -23.36 13.88 2.76
C GLU A 149 -24.12 12.56 2.93
N LYS A 150 -23.81 11.55 2.09
CA LYS A 150 -24.57 10.29 2.09
C LYS A 150 -23.99 9.22 3.00
N TYR A 151 -22.67 9.17 3.14
CA TYR A 151 -21.97 8.11 3.87
C TYR A 151 -21.18 8.62 5.07
N ASN A 152 -21.10 9.93 5.27
CA ASN A 152 -20.27 10.59 6.30
C ASN A 152 -18.79 10.14 6.23
N LEU A 153 -18.28 9.94 5.01
CA LEU A 153 -16.92 9.52 4.72
C LEU A 153 -16.15 10.66 4.04
N SER A 154 -14.91 10.90 4.47
CA SER A 154 -14.01 11.85 3.82
C SER A 154 -13.43 11.30 2.52
N ASP A 155 -13.30 9.98 2.40
CA ASP A 155 -12.82 9.26 1.23
C ASP A 155 -13.13 7.76 1.37
N ILE A 156 -12.96 6.97 0.31
CA ILE A 156 -13.12 5.52 0.33
C ILE A 156 -11.90 4.85 -0.31
N LEU A 157 -11.55 3.67 0.19
CA LEU A 157 -10.50 2.87 -0.42
C LEU A 157 -10.88 2.50 -1.85
N TYR A 158 -10.00 2.85 -2.81
CA TYR A 158 -10.16 2.46 -4.19
C TYR A 158 -9.58 1.05 -4.39
N THR A 159 -10.44 0.05 -4.26
CA THR A 159 -10.12 -1.29 -4.77
C THR A 159 -10.51 -1.31 -6.24
N ALA A 160 -9.52 -1.40 -7.12
CA ALA A 160 -9.78 -1.65 -8.53
C ALA A 160 -10.37 -3.06 -8.69
N ALA A 161 -11.67 -3.19 -8.44
CA ALA A 161 -12.45 -4.31 -8.91
C ALA A 161 -12.50 -4.17 -10.44
N MET A 162 -11.58 -4.82 -11.15
CA MET A 162 -11.74 -5.03 -12.58
C MET A 162 -13.10 -5.71 -12.79
N PRO A 163 -14.04 -5.11 -13.55
CA PRO A 163 -15.23 -5.86 -13.93
C PRO A 163 -14.78 -7.07 -14.71
N GLN A 164 -15.06 -8.24 -14.19
CA GLN A 164 -14.95 -9.50 -14.94
C GLN A 164 -15.96 -9.37 -16.08
N THR A 165 -15.49 -9.04 -17.27
CA THR A 165 -16.29 -9.17 -18.49
C THR A 165 -16.51 -10.66 -18.70
N SER A 166 -17.65 -11.17 -18.21
CA SER A 166 -18.17 -12.45 -18.62
C SER A 166 -18.44 -12.39 -20.12
N ARG A 167 -17.72 -13.19 -20.87
CA ARG A 167 -18.16 -13.62 -22.20
C ARG A 167 -18.91 -14.93 -22.07
#